data_29777232652bdd685d69375a1fc346fc
#
_entry.id   29777232652bdd685d69375a1fc346fc
#
_cell.length_a   1.000
_cell.length_b   1.000
_cell.length_c   1.000
_cell.angle_alpha   90.00
_cell.angle_beta   90.00
_cell.angle_gamma   90.00
#
_symmetry.space_group_name_H-M   'P 1'
#
loop_
_entity.id
_entity.type
_entity.pdbx_description
1 polymer ?
#
loop_
_entity_poly.entity_id
_entity_poly.type
_entity_poly.pdbx_seq_one_letter_code
_entity_poly.pdbx_strand_id
1 'polypeptide(L)'
;MQIVYSKEQLVDYVFRSAEATNDHPILIDQFIENAFEFDVDALCDGHEVFIGGIMQHIEEAGVHSGDSSCVIPPYEVSDAVKKEIETITAKLALELKVVGLINLQFAVKDDKVYVLEVNPRSSRTCLLYTSPSPRDSFR
;
A
#
# COMPACT_ATOMS: atom_id res chain seq x y z
N MET A 1 3.48 -3.08 15.80
CA MET A 1 2.86 -4.25 15.15
C MET A 1 3.64 -5.49 15.56
N GLN A 2 2.98 -6.63 15.80
CA GLN A 2 3.59 -7.90 16.19
C GLN A 2 2.99 -9.01 15.32
N ILE A 3 3.84 -9.81 14.69
CA ILE A 3 3.42 -11.00 13.95
C ILE A 3 3.37 -12.17 14.95
N VAL A 4 2.29 -12.94 14.92
CA VAL A 4 2.07 -14.12 15.74
C VAL A 4 1.76 -15.31 14.85
N TYR A 5 2.30 -16.47 15.19
CA TYR A 5 2.24 -17.69 14.36
C TYR A 5 1.35 -18.78 14.96
N SER A 6 0.82 -18.56 16.16
CA SER A 6 -0.10 -19.51 16.80
C SER A 6 -1.22 -18.79 17.54
N LYS A 7 -2.31 -19.53 17.78
CA LYS A 7 -3.45 -19.01 18.53
C LYS A 7 -3.06 -18.67 19.98
N GLU A 8 -2.18 -19.45 20.58
CA GLU A 8 -1.69 -19.23 21.94
C GLU A 8 -0.89 -17.92 22.03
N GLN A 9 0.00 -17.68 21.07
CA GLN A 9 0.75 -16.42 20.97
C GLN A 9 -0.18 -15.23 20.76
N LEU A 10 -1.22 -15.38 19.92
CA LEU A 10 -2.20 -14.33 19.69
C LEU A 10 -2.92 -13.97 20.99
N VAL A 11 -3.42 -14.98 21.72
CA VAL A 11 -4.15 -14.77 22.98
C VAL A 11 -3.25 -14.06 24.01
N ASP A 12 -2.01 -14.55 24.21
CA ASP A 12 -1.06 -13.93 25.13
C ASP A 12 -0.76 -12.47 24.77
N TYR A 13 -0.55 -12.19 23.46
CA TYR A 13 -0.29 -10.84 23.00
C TYR A 13 -1.49 -9.90 23.19
N VAL A 14 -2.71 -10.37 22.89
CA VAL A 14 -3.95 -9.59 23.06
C VAL A 14 -4.14 -9.26 24.54
N PHE A 15 -3.96 -10.21 25.46
CA PHE A 15 -4.08 -9.94 26.90
C PHE A 15 -3.09 -8.87 27.37
N ARG A 16 -1.81 -8.99 27.02
CA ARG A 16 -0.79 -8.00 27.39
C ARG A 16 -1.06 -6.63 26.79
N SER A 17 -1.56 -6.60 25.55
CA SER A 17 -1.87 -5.34 24.85
C SER A 17 -3.12 -4.67 25.44
N ALA A 18 -4.14 -5.45 25.83
CA ALA A 18 -5.36 -4.92 26.46
C ALA A 18 -5.03 -4.25 27.81
N GLU A 19 -4.17 -4.84 28.64
CA GLU A 19 -3.70 -4.25 29.89
C GLU A 19 -2.97 -2.91 29.67
N ALA A 20 -2.21 -2.78 28.56
CA ALA A 20 -1.45 -1.60 28.23
C ALA A 20 -2.29 -0.47 27.57
N THR A 21 -3.42 -0.82 26.93
CA THR A 21 -4.19 0.12 26.11
C THR A 21 -5.48 0.64 26.77
N ASN A 22 -5.75 0.32 28.03
CA ASN A 22 -6.92 0.83 28.76
C ASN A 22 -8.23 0.70 27.96
N ASP A 23 -8.60 -0.50 27.53
CA ASP A 23 -9.82 -0.84 26.78
C ASP A 23 -9.96 -0.23 25.36
N HIS A 24 -8.87 0.23 24.74
CA HIS A 24 -8.92 0.58 23.32
C HIS A 24 -8.98 -0.70 22.44
N PRO A 25 -9.72 -0.64 21.32
CA PRO A 25 -9.82 -1.78 20.42
C PRO A 25 -8.46 -2.15 19.83
N ILE A 26 -8.20 -3.45 19.72
CA ILE A 26 -6.99 -4.01 19.11
C ILE A 26 -7.35 -4.48 17.72
N LEU A 27 -6.61 -3.99 16.72
CA LEU A 27 -6.74 -4.45 15.33
C LEU A 27 -5.94 -5.74 15.15
N ILE A 28 -6.59 -6.75 14.59
CA ILE A 28 -5.99 -8.04 14.26
C ILE A 28 -6.22 -8.29 12.78
N ASP A 29 -5.13 -8.33 12.02
CA ASP A 29 -5.15 -8.56 10.58
C ASP A 29 -4.49 -9.89 10.23
N GLN A 30 -4.92 -10.48 9.11
CA GLN A 30 -4.21 -11.60 8.52
C GLN A 30 -2.91 -11.10 7.89
N PHE A 31 -1.77 -11.63 8.36
CA PHE A 31 -0.49 -11.37 7.73
C PHE A 31 -0.33 -12.22 6.46
N ILE A 32 0.08 -11.59 5.35
CA ILE A 32 0.31 -12.24 4.07
C ILE A 32 1.82 -12.29 3.84
N GLU A 33 2.43 -13.46 4.12
CA GLU A 33 3.87 -13.65 3.91
C GLU A 33 4.24 -13.69 2.42
N ASN A 34 5.42 -13.18 2.07
CA ASN A 34 5.96 -13.17 0.71
C ASN A 34 5.00 -12.51 -0.31
N ALA A 35 4.38 -11.42 0.07
CA ALA A 35 3.58 -10.59 -0.81
C ALA A 35 4.41 -9.42 -1.32
N PHE A 36 4.18 -9.02 -2.57
CA PHE A 36 4.67 -7.76 -3.10
C PHE A 36 3.74 -6.62 -2.68
N GLU A 37 4.32 -5.49 -2.31
CA GLU A 37 3.56 -4.30 -1.97
C GLU A 37 3.60 -3.28 -3.10
N PHE A 38 2.47 -2.62 -3.32
CA PHE A 38 2.31 -1.59 -4.34
C PHE A 38 1.66 -0.35 -3.74
N ASP A 39 2.20 0.80 -4.08
CA ASP A 39 1.58 2.10 -3.87
C ASP A 39 0.99 2.62 -5.18
N VAL A 40 -0.22 3.12 -5.14
CA VAL A 40 -0.87 3.74 -6.30
C VAL A 40 -1.24 5.17 -5.96
N ASP A 41 -0.74 6.10 -6.73
CA ASP A 41 -1.16 7.49 -6.65
C ASP A 41 -2.16 7.81 -7.76
N ALA A 42 -3.28 8.40 -7.40
CA ALA A 42 -4.31 8.81 -8.34
C ALA A 42 -4.85 10.20 -8.00
N LEU A 43 -5.44 10.83 -9.00
CA LEU A 43 -6.16 12.09 -8.89
C LEU A 43 -7.63 11.84 -9.26
N CYS A 44 -8.54 12.31 -8.43
CA CYS A 44 -9.97 12.22 -8.67
C CYS A 44 -10.61 13.61 -8.60
N ASP A 45 -11.51 13.90 -9.54
CA ASP A 45 -12.29 15.16 -9.54
C ASP A 45 -13.72 14.97 -8.98
N GLY A 46 -14.02 13.76 -8.46
CA GLY A 46 -15.34 13.36 -8.00
C GLY A 46 -16.17 12.61 -9.06
N HIS A 47 -15.72 12.56 -10.31
CA HIS A 47 -16.40 11.89 -11.45
C HIS A 47 -15.47 10.97 -12.21
N GLU A 48 -14.24 11.40 -12.45
CA GLU A 48 -13.21 10.64 -13.16
C GLU A 48 -11.98 10.46 -12.29
N VAL A 49 -11.29 9.36 -12.52
CA VAL A 49 -10.07 9.00 -11.79
C VAL A 49 -8.92 8.83 -12.77
N PHE A 50 -7.87 9.58 -12.56
CA PHE A 50 -6.61 9.48 -13.29
C PHE A 50 -5.57 8.78 -12.43
N ILE A 51 -5.07 7.63 -12.88
CA ILE A 51 -3.98 6.91 -12.22
C ILE A 51 -2.67 7.59 -12.60
N GLY A 52 -2.04 8.24 -11.61
CA GLY A 52 -0.75 8.92 -11.80
C GLY A 52 0.41 7.94 -11.91
N GLY A 53 0.36 6.83 -11.17
CA GLY A 53 1.37 5.78 -11.22
C GLY A 53 1.11 4.63 -10.28
N ILE A 54 1.63 3.47 -10.66
CA ILE A 54 1.71 2.27 -9.81
C ILE A 54 3.18 2.05 -9.51
N MET A 55 3.54 2.07 -8.24
CA MET A 55 4.90 1.90 -7.74
C MET A 55 4.98 0.55 -7.04
N GLN A 56 6.01 -0.23 -7.35
CA GLN A 56 6.29 -1.49 -6.66
C GLN A 56 7.36 -1.28 -5.61
N HIS A 57 7.12 -1.77 -4.38
CA HIS A 57 8.12 -1.81 -3.34
C HIS A 57 9.18 -2.88 -3.65
N ILE A 58 10.44 -2.58 -3.31
CA ILE A 58 11.55 -3.54 -3.43
C ILE A 58 11.57 -4.45 -2.21
N GLU A 59 11.25 -3.89 -1.05
CA GLU A 59 11.13 -4.62 0.19
C GLU A 59 9.82 -5.42 0.21
N GLU A 60 9.82 -6.55 0.91
CA GLU A 60 8.63 -7.37 1.09
C GLU A 60 7.53 -6.61 1.87
N ALA A 61 6.27 -7.00 1.66
CA ALA A 61 5.13 -6.40 2.33
C ALA A 61 5.27 -6.47 3.87
N GLY A 62 4.93 -5.35 4.52
CA GLY A 62 5.03 -5.18 5.97
C GLY A 62 6.14 -4.22 6.42
N VAL A 63 6.99 -3.74 5.51
CA VAL A 63 7.88 -2.61 5.76
C VAL A 63 7.10 -1.31 5.55
N HIS A 64 7.26 -0.35 6.44
CA HIS A 64 6.55 0.93 6.32
C HIS A 64 6.90 1.63 5.01
N SER A 65 5.90 2.13 4.28
CA SER A 65 6.08 2.73 2.95
C SER A 65 7.09 3.89 2.89
N GLY A 66 7.25 4.63 4.00
CA GLY A 66 8.27 5.67 4.12
C GLY A 66 9.70 5.17 4.25
N ASP A 67 9.88 3.88 4.56
CA ASP A 67 11.18 3.22 4.75
C ASP A 67 11.49 2.25 3.61
N SER A 68 10.56 2.08 2.66
CA SER A 68 10.71 1.22 1.49
C SER A 68 11.16 1.99 0.27
N SER A 69 11.98 1.35 -0.55
CA SER A 69 12.37 1.85 -1.87
C SER A 69 11.37 1.36 -2.92
N CYS A 70 10.97 2.24 -3.84
CA CYS A 70 10.00 1.92 -4.88
C CYS A 70 10.58 2.08 -6.27
N VAL A 71 10.03 1.31 -7.21
CA VAL A 71 10.29 1.45 -8.64
C VAL A 71 9.00 1.74 -9.40
N ILE A 72 9.08 2.56 -10.44
CA ILE A 72 8.01 2.86 -11.39
C ILE A 72 8.59 2.81 -12.81
N PRO A 73 7.96 2.09 -13.76
CA PRO A 73 6.78 1.23 -13.59
C PRO A 73 7.09 -0.06 -12.82
N PRO A 74 6.07 -0.75 -12.27
CA PRO A 74 6.26 -2.02 -11.59
C PRO A 74 6.76 -3.11 -12.57
N TYR A 75 7.62 -4.01 -12.12
CA TYR A 75 8.28 -4.99 -12.98
C TYR A 75 7.85 -6.45 -12.72
N GLU A 76 7.42 -6.78 -11.51
CA GLU A 76 6.99 -8.15 -11.14
C GLU A 76 5.47 -8.25 -10.95
N VAL A 77 4.71 -7.78 -11.95
CA VAL A 77 3.25 -7.83 -11.89
C VAL A 77 2.67 -8.03 -13.27
N SER A 78 1.69 -8.94 -13.37
CA SER A 78 0.98 -9.21 -14.64
C SER A 78 0.09 -8.02 -15.04
N ASP A 79 -0.18 -7.90 -16.35
CA ASP A 79 -1.09 -6.85 -16.83
C ASP A 79 -2.52 -7.01 -16.28
N ALA A 80 -2.93 -8.26 -15.99
CA ALA A 80 -4.21 -8.54 -15.36
C ALA A 80 -4.30 -7.96 -13.96
N VAL A 81 -3.25 -8.15 -13.14
CA VAL A 81 -3.15 -7.60 -11.79
C VAL A 81 -3.07 -6.07 -11.82
N LYS A 82 -2.29 -5.49 -12.75
CA LYS A 82 -2.27 -4.01 -12.92
C LYS A 82 -3.66 -3.48 -13.19
N LYS A 83 -4.39 -4.11 -14.11
CA LYS A 83 -5.76 -3.72 -14.46
C LYS A 83 -6.73 -3.85 -13.29
N GLU A 84 -6.57 -4.87 -12.47
CA GLU A 84 -7.36 -5.04 -11.25
C GLU A 84 -7.06 -3.94 -10.22
N ILE A 85 -5.78 -3.63 -9.98
CA ILE A 85 -5.35 -2.53 -9.11
C ILE A 85 -5.95 -1.19 -9.57
N GLU A 86 -5.85 -0.87 -10.87
CA GLU A 86 -6.45 0.34 -11.44
C GLU A 86 -7.96 0.39 -11.23
N THR A 87 -8.64 -0.73 -11.47
CA THR A 87 -10.10 -0.85 -11.32
C THR A 87 -10.53 -0.64 -9.87
N ILE A 88 -9.83 -1.27 -8.92
CA ILE A 88 -10.11 -1.11 -7.48
C ILE A 88 -9.84 0.34 -7.05
N THR A 89 -8.73 0.93 -7.51
CA THR A 89 -8.38 2.32 -7.21
C THR A 89 -9.47 3.28 -7.66
N ALA A 90 -9.91 3.16 -8.91
CA ALA A 90 -10.96 4.01 -9.46
C ALA A 90 -12.29 3.85 -8.69
N LYS A 91 -12.68 2.60 -8.43
CA LYS A 91 -13.91 2.31 -7.68
C LYS A 91 -13.87 2.90 -6.27
N LEU A 92 -12.78 2.70 -5.52
CA LEU A 92 -12.65 3.22 -4.17
C LEU A 92 -12.62 4.74 -4.13
N ALA A 93 -11.91 5.39 -5.06
CA ALA A 93 -11.86 6.85 -5.14
C ALA A 93 -13.27 7.47 -5.35
N LEU A 94 -14.08 6.87 -6.22
CA LEU A 94 -15.45 7.35 -6.49
C LEU A 94 -16.40 7.05 -5.32
N GLU A 95 -16.37 5.83 -4.76
CA GLU A 95 -17.23 5.45 -3.63
C GLU A 95 -16.95 6.28 -2.38
N LEU A 96 -15.68 6.60 -2.14
CA LEU A 96 -15.25 7.48 -1.04
C LEU A 96 -15.46 8.96 -1.35
N LYS A 97 -15.96 9.31 -2.56
CA LYS A 97 -16.22 10.68 -3.00
C LYS A 97 -14.99 11.58 -2.88
N VAL A 98 -13.83 11.05 -3.23
CA VAL A 98 -12.59 11.79 -3.16
C VAL A 98 -12.57 12.88 -4.22
N VAL A 99 -12.15 14.09 -3.82
CA VAL A 99 -11.82 15.18 -4.73
C VAL A 99 -10.40 15.62 -4.40
N GLY A 100 -9.46 15.33 -5.30
CA GLY A 100 -8.03 15.59 -5.11
C GLY A 100 -7.19 14.32 -5.18
N LEU A 101 -6.05 14.34 -4.50
CA LEU A 101 -5.10 13.22 -4.48
C LEU A 101 -5.57 12.09 -3.56
N ILE A 102 -5.35 10.87 -4.01
CA ILE A 102 -5.59 9.65 -3.24
C ILE A 102 -4.43 8.69 -3.46
N ASN A 103 -3.97 8.07 -2.38
CA ASN A 103 -3.01 6.99 -2.40
C ASN A 103 -3.67 5.71 -1.89
N LEU A 104 -3.45 4.61 -2.58
CA LEU A 104 -3.86 3.28 -2.14
C LEU A 104 -2.63 2.39 -2.01
N GLN A 105 -2.62 1.59 -0.96
CA GLN A 105 -1.61 0.55 -0.76
C GLN A 105 -2.24 -0.82 -0.96
N PHE A 106 -1.53 -1.66 -1.71
CA PHE A 106 -1.97 -3.01 -2.06
C PHE A 106 -0.88 -4.01 -1.70
N ALA A 107 -1.29 -5.20 -1.29
CA ALA A 107 -0.45 -6.39 -1.31
C ALA A 107 -0.93 -7.31 -2.44
N VAL A 108 0.01 -7.92 -3.14
CA VAL A 108 -0.26 -8.90 -4.19
C VAL A 108 0.47 -10.20 -3.88
N LYS A 109 -0.27 -11.29 -3.86
CA LYS A 109 0.27 -12.63 -3.69
C LYS A 109 -0.50 -13.62 -4.58
N ASP A 110 0.21 -14.44 -5.33
CA ASP A 110 -0.37 -15.45 -6.22
C ASP A 110 -1.46 -14.86 -7.13
N ASP A 111 -1.17 -13.70 -7.75
CA ASP A 111 -2.07 -12.89 -8.58
C ASP A 111 -3.36 -12.40 -7.89
N LYS A 112 -3.45 -12.50 -6.57
CA LYS A 112 -4.56 -11.93 -5.80
C LYS A 112 -4.18 -10.57 -5.24
N VAL A 113 -5.08 -9.62 -5.42
CA VAL A 113 -4.93 -8.23 -4.97
C VAL A 113 -5.66 -8.02 -3.64
N TYR A 114 -4.96 -7.47 -2.67
CA TYR A 114 -5.49 -7.11 -1.36
C TYR A 114 -5.29 -5.62 -1.13
N VAL A 115 -6.34 -4.91 -0.73
CA VAL A 115 -6.25 -3.50 -0.33
C VAL A 115 -5.77 -3.47 1.12
N LEU A 116 -4.68 -2.74 1.37
CA LEU A 116 -4.12 -2.56 2.72
C LEU A 116 -4.63 -1.26 3.34
N GLU A 117 -4.48 -0.14 2.59
CA GLU A 117 -4.76 1.19 3.12
C GLU A 117 -5.22 2.13 2.00
N VAL A 118 -6.06 3.10 2.38
CA VAL A 118 -6.47 4.20 1.50
C VAL A 118 -6.21 5.52 2.22
N ASN A 119 -5.47 6.42 1.58
CA ASN A 119 -5.07 7.70 2.14
C ASN A 119 -5.54 8.86 1.25
N PRO A 120 -6.22 9.89 1.78
CA PRO A 120 -6.63 11.07 1.01
C PRO A 120 -5.46 12.06 0.82
N ARG A 121 -4.38 11.58 0.25
CA ARG A 121 -3.12 12.29 -0.04
C ARG A 121 -2.32 11.51 -1.06
N SER A 122 -1.24 12.08 -1.61
CA SER A 122 -0.26 11.33 -2.39
C SER A 122 0.58 10.39 -1.51
N SER A 123 1.26 9.45 -2.12
CA SER A 123 2.23 8.57 -1.46
C SER A 123 3.37 9.37 -0.81
N ARG A 124 4.05 8.71 0.11
CA ARG A 124 5.28 9.21 0.75
C ARG A 124 6.44 8.24 0.49
N THR A 125 6.33 7.47 -0.57
CA THR A 125 7.31 6.48 -0.98
C THR A 125 8.60 7.13 -1.48
N CYS A 126 9.74 6.47 -1.24
CA CYS A 126 11.02 6.87 -1.78
C CYS A 126 11.28 6.12 -3.09
N LEU A 127 11.27 6.85 -4.22
CA LEU A 127 11.60 6.25 -5.51
C LEU A 127 13.11 6.00 -5.58
N LEU A 128 13.48 4.73 -5.71
CA LEU A 128 14.88 4.33 -5.93
C LEU A 128 15.38 4.79 -7.31
N TYR A 129 14.49 4.77 -8.29
CA TYR A 129 14.76 5.23 -9.65
C TYR A 129 13.73 6.28 -10.05
N THR A 130 14.19 7.50 -10.25
CA THR A 130 13.38 8.59 -10.80
C THR A 130 13.96 9.00 -12.14
N SER A 131 13.17 9.70 -12.94
CA SER A 131 13.72 10.46 -14.07
C SER A 131 14.88 11.32 -13.58
N PRO A 132 15.95 11.53 -14.40
CA PRO A 132 17.09 12.34 -13.99
C PRO A 132 16.61 13.66 -13.42
N SER A 133 17.09 14.00 -12.24
CA SER A 133 16.78 15.31 -11.67
C SER A 133 17.42 16.40 -12.53
N PRO A 134 16.94 17.66 -12.48
CA PRO A 134 17.59 18.76 -13.18
C PRO A 134 19.09 18.90 -12.85
N ARG A 135 19.55 18.39 -11.70
CA ARG A 135 20.96 18.35 -11.30
C ARG A 135 21.78 17.33 -12.06
N ASP A 136 21.15 16.24 -12.55
CA ASP A 136 21.85 15.17 -13.28
C ASP A 136 22.09 15.55 -14.75
N SER A 137 21.37 16.56 -15.26
CA SER A 137 21.54 17.09 -16.61
C SER A 137 22.78 17.96 -16.79
N PHE A 138 23.49 18.26 -15.70
CA PHE A 138 24.70 19.09 -15.70
C PHE A 138 26.01 18.30 -15.42
N ARG A 139 25.97 16.99 -15.54
CA ARG A 139 27.17 16.13 -15.45
C ARG A 139 27.58 15.57 -16.77
#